data_c6b2d3f1c0d033d1793c8f252879c580
#
_entry.id   c6b2d3f1c0d033d1793c8f252879c580
#
_cell.length_a   1.000
_cell.length_b   1.000
_cell.length_c   1.000
_cell.angle_alpha   90.00
_cell.angle_beta   90.00
_cell.angle_gamma   90.00
#
_symmetry.space_group_name_H-M   'P 1'
#
loop_
_entity.id
_entity.type
_entity.pdbx_description
1 polymer ?
#
loop_
_entity_poly.entity_id
_entity_poly.type
_entity_poly.pdbx_seq_one_letter_code
_entity_poly.pdbx_strand_id
1 'polypeptide(L)'
;MGSKKYQDTFTLNALFLGQGTREAVHEGYADYTPCFLSEIPSLFHDKTLPIDVALISVSPPDPHGYCSLGVSVDVVHAAARSARYVIAQINEQMPFTMGDSFIHLNEIDATYVASQPLLEL
;
A
#
# COMPACT_ATOMS: atom_id res chain seq x y z
N MET A 1 9.95 7.53 -3.58
CA MET A 1 9.46 8.64 -2.76
C MET A 1 10.46 9.08 -1.68
N GLY A 2 11.24 8.18 -1.09
CA GLY A 2 12.27 8.53 -0.09
C GLY A 2 13.52 9.25 -0.61
N SER A 3 13.50 9.77 -1.81
CA SER A 3 14.63 10.51 -2.38
C SER A 3 14.47 12.01 -2.10
N LYS A 4 15.55 12.66 -1.69
CA LYS A 4 15.65 14.12 -1.47
C LYS A 4 15.10 14.96 -2.64
N LYS A 5 15.13 14.40 -3.85
CA LYS A 5 14.58 15.04 -5.07
C LYS A 5 13.09 15.43 -4.95
N TYR A 6 12.32 14.74 -4.11
CA TYR A 6 10.87 14.91 -3.99
C TYR A 6 10.41 15.54 -2.67
N GLN A 7 11.36 16.00 -1.82
CA GLN A 7 11.06 16.57 -0.50
C GLN A 7 10.14 17.80 -0.55
N ASP A 8 10.22 18.58 -1.64
CA ASP A 8 9.39 19.78 -1.80
C ASP A 8 8.00 19.47 -2.37
N THR A 9 7.78 18.23 -2.84
CA THR A 9 6.52 17.82 -3.45
C THR A 9 5.72 16.88 -2.55
N PHE A 10 6.42 16.00 -1.81
CA PHE A 10 5.81 14.99 -0.96
C PHE A 10 6.43 15.00 0.42
N THR A 11 5.60 15.00 1.44
CA THR A 11 6.01 14.69 2.81
C THR A 11 5.86 13.18 3.01
N LEU A 12 6.97 12.49 3.31
CA LEU A 12 6.97 11.07 3.59
C LEU A 12 6.83 10.85 5.10
N ASN A 13 5.81 10.08 5.50
CA ASN A 13 5.72 9.53 6.85
C ASN A 13 5.86 8.01 6.77
N ALA A 14 6.94 7.48 7.31
CA ALA A 14 7.23 6.05 7.28
C ALA A 14 6.68 5.36 8.52
N LEU A 15 5.97 4.25 8.32
CA LEU A 15 5.53 3.36 9.40
C LEU A 15 6.51 2.20 9.61
N PHE A 16 7.38 1.98 8.63
CA PHE A 16 8.46 1.00 8.67
C PHE A 16 9.71 1.57 7.99
N LEU A 17 10.87 1.40 8.64
CA LEU A 17 12.14 1.91 8.14
C LEU A 17 12.87 0.82 7.33
N GLY A 18 12.56 0.76 6.05
CA GLY A 18 13.32 0.00 5.07
C GLY A 18 14.57 0.74 4.61
N GLN A 19 15.36 0.09 3.73
CA GLN A 19 16.62 0.64 3.23
C GLN A 19 16.42 2.00 2.51
N GLY A 20 15.31 2.16 1.76
CA GLY A 20 15.03 3.38 1.00
C GLY A 20 14.43 4.54 1.81
N THR A 21 13.98 4.31 3.05
CA THR A 21 13.36 5.34 3.89
C THR A 21 14.23 5.76 5.07
N ARG A 22 15.17 4.91 5.48
CA ARG A 22 16.04 5.15 6.64
C ARG A 22 16.89 6.41 6.49
N GLU A 23 17.50 6.59 5.33
CA GLU A 23 18.30 7.78 5.02
C GLU A 23 17.44 9.04 5.06
N ALA A 24 16.24 9.01 4.48
CA ALA A 24 15.31 10.12 4.44
C ALA A 24 14.93 10.61 5.84
N VAL A 25 14.68 9.68 6.77
CA VAL A 25 14.37 9.99 8.17
C VAL A 25 15.60 10.52 8.91
N HIS A 26 16.78 9.91 8.71
CA HIS A 26 18.04 10.38 9.33
C HIS A 26 18.44 11.78 8.88
N GLU A 27 18.21 12.12 7.63
CA GLU A 27 18.53 13.45 7.09
C GLU A 27 17.42 14.49 7.36
N GLY A 28 16.31 14.08 7.97
CA GLY A 28 15.25 15.00 8.44
C GLY A 28 14.29 15.50 7.36
N TYR A 29 14.22 14.86 6.19
CA TYR A 29 13.22 15.19 5.16
C TYR A 29 12.08 14.17 5.03
N ALA A 30 12.00 13.25 5.98
CA ALA A 30 10.87 12.34 6.14
C ALA A 30 10.54 12.16 7.62
N ASP A 31 9.28 11.99 7.92
CA ASP A 31 8.79 11.68 9.26
C ASP A 31 8.74 10.16 9.48
N TYR A 32 8.75 9.77 10.74
CA TYR A 32 8.59 8.39 11.16
C TYR A 32 7.59 8.27 12.29
N THR A 33 6.59 7.44 12.11
CA THR A 33 5.62 7.07 13.15
C THR A 33 5.99 5.72 13.74
N PRO A 34 6.60 5.67 14.94
CA PRO A 34 7.00 4.42 15.56
C PRO A 34 5.77 3.63 16.03
N CYS A 35 5.62 2.43 15.51
CA CYS A 35 4.57 1.50 15.91
C CYS A 35 5.00 0.06 15.59
N PHE A 36 4.40 -0.91 16.25
CA PHE A 36 4.57 -2.30 15.82
C PHE A 36 3.81 -2.56 14.52
N LEU A 37 4.37 -3.41 13.67
CA LEU A 37 3.76 -3.75 12.38
C LEU A 37 2.32 -4.28 12.56
N SER A 38 2.10 -5.06 13.62
CA SER A 38 0.79 -5.60 13.99
C SER A 38 -0.24 -4.55 14.42
N GLU A 39 0.19 -3.35 14.80
CA GLU A 39 -0.69 -2.27 15.25
C GLU A 39 -1.13 -1.35 14.11
N ILE A 40 -0.41 -1.35 12.99
CA ILE A 40 -0.70 -0.47 11.85
C ILE A 40 -2.14 -0.61 11.35
N PRO A 41 -2.73 -1.80 11.19
CA PRO A 41 -4.12 -1.94 10.79
C PRO A 41 -5.10 -1.20 11.71
N SER A 42 -4.86 -1.22 13.03
CA SER A 42 -5.68 -0.50 14.01
C SER A 42 -5.60 1.01 13.83
N LEU A 43 -4.41 1.56 13.52
CA LEU A 43 -4.23 2.99 13.26
C LEU A 43 -5.13 3.49 12.11
N PHE A 44 -5.35 2.64 11.10
CA PHE A 44 -6.23 2.97 9.98
C PHE A 44 -7.71 2.81 10.36
N HIS A 45 -8.08 1.69 11.01
CA HIS A 45 -9.46 1.43 11.41
C HIS A 45 -9.99 2.46 12.41
N ASP A 46 -9.17 2.84 13.38
CA ASP A 46 -9.53 3.81 14.42
C ASP A 46 -9.42 5.26 13.93
N LYS A 47 -9.00 5.45 12.67
CA LYS A 47 -8.75 6.75 12.05
C LYS A 47 -7.74 7.62 12.81
N THR A 48 -6.87 7.02 13.60
CA THR A 48 -5.72 7.69 14.22
C THR A 48 -4.76 8.20 13.14
N LEU A 49 -4.59 7.41 12.05
CA LEU A 49 -3.97 7.82 10.80
C LEU A 49 -5.02 7.76 9.68
N PRO A 50 -5.75 8.84 9.43
CA PRO A 50 -6.74 8.88 8.36
C PRO A 50 -6.06 8.80 6.98
N ILE A 51 -6.63 8.01 6.08
CA ILE A 51 -6.15 7.85 4.71
C ILE A 51 -7.22 8.35 3.75
N ASP A 52 -6.86 9.31 2.91
CA ASP A 52 -7.75 9.77 1.84
C ASP A 52 -7.67 8.85 0.63
N VAL A 53 -6.47 8.43 0.24
CA VAL A 53 -6.24 7.60 -0.95
C VAL A 53 -5.31 6.45 -0.61
N ALA A 54 -5.74 5.22 -0.93
CA ALA A 54 -4.90 4.03 -0.92
C ALA A 54 -4.44 3.71 -2.34
N LEU A 55 -3.13 3.61 -2.54
CA LEU A 55 -2.54 3.11 -3.77
C LEU A 55 -2.10 1.67 -3.52
N ILE A 56 -2.73 0.72 -4.18
CA ILE A 56 -2.49 -0.71 -3.97
C ILE A 56 -2.07 -1.41 -5.26
N SER A 57 -1.40 -2.53 -5.14
CA SER A 57 -1.10 -3.42 -6.28
C SER A 57 -1.85 -4.74 -6.08
N VAL A 58 -2.50 -5.21 -7.13
CA VAL A 58 -3.36 -6.40 -7.08
C VAL A 58 -3.11 -7.28 -8.30
N SER A 59 -3.50 -8.56 -8.19
CA SER A 59 -3.56 -9.47 -9.33
C SER A 59 -4.64 -9.04 -10.33
N PRO A 60 -4.61 -9.55 -11.56
CA PRO A 60 -5.78 -9.50 -12.44
C PRO A 60 -7.03 -10.07 -11.74
N PRO A 61 -8.22 -9.54 -12.04
CA PRO A 61 -9.45 -10.03 -11.45
C PRO A 61 -9.79 -11.45 -11.95
N ASP A 62 -10.39 -12.23 -11.07
CA ASP A 62 -11.00 -13.49 -11.44
C ASP A 62 -12.33 -13.28 -12.20
N PRO A 63 -13.00 -14.36 -12.71
CA PRO A 63 -14.28 -14.24 -13.41
C PRO A 63 -15.41 -13.63 -12.57
N HIS A 64 -15.27 -13.59 -11.25
CA HIS A 64 -16.23 -13.02 -10.31
C HIS A 64 -15.90 -11.58 -9.91
N GLY A 65 -14.80 -11.01 -10.41
CA GLY A 65 -14.37 -9.64 -10.11
C GLY A 65 -13.53 -9.50 -8.85
N TYR A 66 -13.02 -10.59 -8.29
CA TYR A 66 -12.10 -10.55 -7.16
C TYR A 66 -10.65 -10.47 -7.64
N CYS A 67 -9.91 -9.51 -7.07
CA CYS A 67 -8.48 -9.41 -7.18
C CYS A 67 -7.82 -9.90 -5.90
N SER A 68 -6.59 -10.39 -6.00
CA SER A 68 -5.78 -10.73 -4.83
C SER A 68 -4.74 -9.65 -4.57
N LEU A 69 -4.52 -9.32 -3.30
CA LEU A 69 -3.40 -8.48 -2.86
C LEU A 69 -2.05 -9.21 -3.00
N GLY A 70 -2.08 -10.52 -3.33
CA GLY A 70 -0.91 -11.32 -3.65
C GLY A 70 0.09 -11.38 -2.50
N VAL A 71 1.29 -10.82 -2.73
CA VAL A 71 2.37 -10.80 -1.74
C VAL A 71 2.31 -9.60 -0.80
N SER A 72 1.40 -8.66 -1.02
CA SER A 72 1.29 -7.39 -0.26
C SER A 72 0.00 -7.34 0.57
N VAL A 73 -0.28 -8.37 1.36
CA VAL A 73 -1.51 -8.44 2.16
C VAL A 73 -1.41 -7.57 3.39
N ASP A 74 -0.44 -7.80 4.22
CA ASP A 74 -0.13 -7.19 5.53
C ASP A 74 -1.05 -6.02 5.96
N VAL A 75 -0.56 -4.80 5.93
CA VAL A 75 -1.32 -3.58 6.28
C VAL A 75 -2.16 -3.02 5.12
N VAL A 76 -1.92 -3.50 3.90
CA VAL A 76 -2.54 -2.95 2.67
C VAL A 76 -4.05 -3.17 2.67
N HIS A 77 -4.51 -4.32 3.14
CA HIS A 77 -5.95 -4.62 3.23
C HIS A 77 -6.68 -3.64 4.16
N ALA A 78 -6.12 -3.37 5.34
CA ALA A 78 -6.67 -2.40 6.27
C ALA A 78 -6.65 -0.96 5.70
N ALA A 79 -5.56 -0.59 5.03
CA ALA A 79 -5.42 0.70 4.37
C ALA A 79 -6.49 0.89 3.28
N ALA A 80 -6.66 -0.10 2.39
CA ALA A 80 -7.65 -0.05 1.32
C ALA A 80 -9.08 0.11 1.85
N ARG A 81 -9.44 -0.64 2.90
CA ARG A 81 -10.78 -0.56 3.50
C ARG A 81 -11.04 0.70 4.30
N SER A 82 -10.00 1.38 4.75
CA SER A 82 -10.11 2.61 5.56
C SER A 82 -10.00 3.88 4.71
N ALA A 83 -9.48 3.78 3.50
CA ALA A 83 -9.31 4.90 2.59
C ALA A 83 -10.65 5.40 2.03
N ARG A 84 -10.69 6.69 1.72
CA ARG A 84 -11.84 7.30 1.04
C ARG A 84 -11.89 6.91 -0.45
N TYR A 85 -10.73 6.76 -1.07
CA TYR A 85 -10.58 6.34 -2.46
C TYR A 85 -9.51 5.27 -2.57
N VAL A 86 -9.74 4.27 -3.40
CA VAL A 86 -8.81 3.19 -3.67
C VAL A 86 -8.43 3.19 -5.15
N ILE A 87 -7.15 3.31 -5.42
CA ILE A 87 -6.60 3.21 -6.77
C ILE A 87 -5.73 1.96 -6.85
N ALA A 88 -6.04 1.04 -7.73
CA ALA A 88 -5.33 -0.23 -7.86
C ALA A 88 -4.52 -0.32 -9.16
N GLN A 89 -3.26 -0.68 -9.01
CA GLN A 89 -2.44 -1.18 -10.11
C GLN A 89 -2.76 -2.67 -10.29
N ILE A 90 -3.34 -3.03 -11.43
CA ILE A 90 -3.50 -4.42 -11.82
C ILE A 90 -2.17 -4.88 -12.43
N ASN A 91 -1.46 -5.74 -11.71
CA ASN A 91 -0.17 -6.27 -12.13
C ASN A 91 -0.31 -7.74 -12.52
N GLU A 92 -0.08 -8.07 -13.79
CA GLU A 92 -0.14 -9.42 -14.32
C GLU A 92 0.87 -10.38 -13.67
N GLN A 93 1.94 -9.84 -13.08
CA GLN A 93 2.95 -10.63 -12.37
C GLN A 93 2.61 -10.87 -10.89
N MET A 94 1.53 -10.24 -10.37
CA MET A 94 1.08 -10.48 -9.01
C MET A 94 0.38 -11.84 -8.91
N PRO A 95 0.85 -12.76 -8.05
CA PRO A 95 0.20 -14.05 -7.89
C PRO A 95 -1.17 -13.90 -7.24
N PHE A 96 -2.11 -14.74 -7.66
CA PHE A 96 -3.42 -14.85 -7.03
C PHE A 96 -3.29 -15.75 -5.79
N THR A 97 -3.17 -15.16 -4.61
CA THR A 97 -3.06 -15.88 -3.35
C THR A 97 -4.41 -16.04 -2.67
N MET A 98 -4.56 -17.12 -1.92
CA MET A 98 -5.78 -17.46 -1.18
C MET A 98 -5.74 -16.89 0.25
N GLY A 99 -6.86 -16.98 0.95
CA GLY A 99 -7.01 -16.47 2.31
C GLY A 99 -7.66 -15.10 2.37
N ASP A 100 -7.39 -14.32 3.40
CA ASP A 100 -7.94 -12.95 3.57
C ASP A 100 -7.14 -11.92 2.77
N SER A 101 -6.98 -12.18 1.48
CA SER A 101 -6.19 -11.36 0.56
C SER A 101 -7.00 -10.79 -0.60
N PHE A 102 -8.33 -10.91 -0.56
CA PHE A 102 -9.18 -10.51 -1.66
C PHE A 102 -9.73 -9.09 -1.51
N ILE A 103 -9.80 -8.40 -2.64
CA ILE A 103 -10.54 -7.15 -2.78
C ILE A 103 -11.39 -7.25 -4.06
N HIS A 104 -12.66 -6.87 -3.97
CA HIS A 104 -13.53 -6.89 -5.13
C HIS A 104 -13.39 -5.59 -5.92
N LEU A 105 -13.53 -5.66 -7.26
CA LEU A 105 -13.46 -4.48 -8.13
C LEU A 105 -14.43 -3.35 -7.72
N ASN A 106 -15.55 -3.68 -7.11
CA ASN A 106 -16.51 -2.69 -6.61
C ASN A 106 -15.99 -1.86 -5.42
N GLU A 107 -14.92 -2.32 -4.75
CA GLU A 107 -14.25 -1.62 -3.66
C GLU A 107 -13.11 -0.71 -4.17
N ILE A 108 -12.87 -0.71 -5.48
CA ILE A 108 -11.79 0.02 -6.13
C ILE A 108 -12.39 1.13 -6.99
N ASP A 109 -11.98 2.37 -6.75
CA ASP A 109 -12.51 3.53 -7.46
C ASP A 109 -11.86 3.75 -8.84
N ALA A 110 -10.59 3.40 -8.97
CA ALA A 110 -9.87 3.51 -10.23
C ALA A 110 -8.82 2.40 -10.37
N THR A 111 -8.63 1.93 -11.60
CA THR A 111 -7.64 0.91 -11.92
C THR A 111 -6.76 1.36 -13.09
N TYR A 112 -5.50 0.90 -13.07
CA TYR A 112 -4.64 0.94 -14.25
C TYR A 112 -3.87 -0.38 -14.35
N VAL A 113 -3.56 -0.78 -15.57
CA VAL A 113 -2.84 -2.03 -15.82
C VAL A 113 -1.37 -1.72 -16.05
N ALA A 114 -0.51 -2.42 -15.34
CA ALA A 114 0.93 -2.37 -15.54
C ALA A 114 1.55 -3.73 -15.17
N SER A 115 2.42 -4.24 -16.03
CA SER A 115 3.18 -5.46 -15.76
C SER A 115 4.55 -5.06 -15.23
N GLN A 116 4.77 -5.28 -13.94
CA GLN A 116 6.02 -4.97 -13.26
C GLN A 116 6.52 -6.18 -12.48
N PRO A 117 7.83 -6.48 -12.49
CA PRO A 117 8.38 -7.51 -11.65
C PRO A 117 8.15 -7.20 -10.18
N LEU A 118 7.84 -8.22 -9.40
CA LEU A 118 7.77 -8.10 -7.96
C LEU A 118 9.18 -7.90 -7.39
N LEU A 119 9.23 -7.23 -6.24
CA LEU A 119 10.50 -7.09 -5.52
C LEU A 119 10.91 -8.46 -4.97
N GLU A 120 12.13 -8.86 -5.28
CA GLU A 120 12.77 -10.07 -4.77
C GLU A 120 13.82 -9.69 -3.72
N LEU A 121 13.99 -10.57 -2.73
CA LEU A 121 15.00 -10.44 -1.69
C LEU A 121 16.33 -11.07 -2.13
#